data_fece196014a3f404992a19444cbf948f
#
_entry.id   fece196014a3f404992a19444cbf948f
#
_cell.length_a   1.000
_cell.length_b   1.000
_cell.length_c   1.000
_cell.angle_alpha   90.00
_cell.angle_beta   90.00
_cell.angle_gamma   90.00
#
_symmetry.space_group_name_H-M   'P 1'
#
loop_
_entity.id
_entity.type
_entity.pdbx_description
1 polymer ?
#
loop_
_entity_poly.entity_id
_entity_poly.type
_entity_poly.pdbx_seq_one_letter_code
_entity_poly.pdbx_strand_id
1 'polypeptide(L)'
;QLKQRGLAIADEARAERYIDNIGYYRLSAYMYPFLAEPKTAHQYKPGITFDRVLRLYRFDKKLRVLLFNEIEKIEVAFRAAVVNTITDRTGDIFWMTNPSYVNAGTLALIQREYGHSTEDFILHFKNAYSNPYPPAWILSEIYPRPTRRRCPRSSSVTHQCLNRG
;
A
#
# COMPACT_ATOMS: atom_id res chain seq x y z
N GLN A 1 -18.06 25.37 -9.85
CA GLN A 1 -18.70 24.63 -8.75
C GLN A 1 -18.07 24.92 -7.37
N LEU A 2 -16.74 24.76 -7.17
CA LEU A 2 -16.10 24.97 -5.85
C LEU A 2 -16.29 26.39 -5.33
N LYS A 3 -16.14 27.41 -6.18
CA LYS A 3 -16.38 28.82 -5.83
C LYS A 3 -17.84 29.08 -5.43
N GLN A 4 -18.78 28.47 -6.15
CA GLN A 4 -20.22 28.59 -5.84
C GLN A 4 -20.60 28.00 -4.49
N ARG A 5 -19.78 27.03 -4.01
CA ARG A 5 -19.92 26.43 -2.69
C ARG A 5 -19.16 27.19 -1.57
N GLY A 6 -18.61 28.36 -1.89
CA GLY A 6 -17.94 29.25 -0.93
C GLY A 6 -16.45 28.99 -0.73
N LEU A 7 -15.81 28.16 -1.58
CA LEU A 7 -14.35 27.97 -1.51
C LEU A 7 -13.64 29.13 -2.23
N ALA A 8 -12.81 29.87 -1.49
CA ALA A 8 -12.01 30.95 -2.08
C ALA A 8 -10.82 30.36 -2.86
N ILE A 9 -10.72 30.72 -4.15
CA ILE A 9 -9.65 30.30 -5.05
C ILE A 9 -8.99 31.56 -5.62
N ALA A 10 -7.76 31.84 -5.19
CA ALA A 10 -7.01 33.02 -5.63
C ALA A 10 -6.40 32.82 -7.03
N ASP A 11 -5.91 31.61 -7.34
CA ASP A 11 -5.31 31.25 -8.63
C ASP A 11 -6.01 30.03 -9.19
N GLU A 12 -6.90 30.25 -10.17
CA GLU A 12 -7.71 29.22 -10.79
C GLU A 12 -6.86 28.25 -11.61
N ALA A 13 -5.95 28.76 -12.42
CA ALA A 13 -5.11 27.93 -13.28
C ALA A 13 -4.23 26.99 -12.46
N ARG A 14 -3.75 27.45 -11.30
CA ARG A 14 -3.02 26.61 -10.36
C ARG A 14 -3.95 25.56 -9.71
N ALA A 15 -5.16 25.93 -9.33
CA ALA A 15 -6.12 25.01 -8.74
C ALA A 15 -6.51 23.89 -9.72
N GLU A 16 -6.75 24.24 -10.99
CA GLU A 16 -7.01 23.27 -12.06
C GLU A 16 -5.87 22.28 -12.21
N ARG A 17 -4.62 22.74 -12.33
CA ARG A 17 -3.46 21.85 -12.41
C ARG A 17 -3.36 20.89 -11.22
N TYR A 18 -3.70 21.33 -10.01
CA TYR A 18 -3.70 20.44 -8.85
C TYR A 18 -4.83 19.41 -8.91
N ILE A 19 -6.02 19.82 -9.38
CA ILE A 19 -7.17 18.93 -9.55
C ILE A 19 -6.86 17.88 -10.61
N ASP A 20 -6.27 18.27 -11.73
CA ASP A 20 -5.91 17.36 -12.83
C ASP A 20 -4.82 16.34 -12.40
N ASN A 21 -3.79 16.80 -11.70
CA ASN A 21 -2.68 15.94 -11.30
C ASN A 21 -2.99 15.01 -10.10
N ILE A 22 -3.83 15.46 -9.17
CA ILE A 22 -4.14 14.71 -7.94
C ILE A 22 -5.47 13.95 -8.07
N GLY A 23 -6.39 14.49 -8.85
CA GLY A 23 -7.77 14.05 -8.99
C GLY A 23 -8.71 14.73 -7.99
N TYR A 24 -9.85 15.21 -8.52
CA TYR A 24 -10.87 15.87 -7.71
C TYR A 24 -11.33 15.01 -6.53
N TYR A 25 -11.63 13.74 -6.77
CA TYR A 25 -12.11 12.83 -5.73
C TYR A 25 -11.12 12.70 -4.56
N ARG A 26 -9.83 12.62 -4.85
CA ARG A 26 -8.80 12.57 -3.80
C ARG A 26 -8.73 13.87 -3.01
N LEU A 27 -8.78 15.02 -3.68
CA LEU A 27 -8.76 16.33 -3.01
C LEU A 27 -10.04 16.59 -2.22
N SER A 28 -11.19 16.06 -2.64
CA SER A 28 -12.46 16.23 -1.92
C SER A 28 -12.42 15.65 -0.51
N ALA A 29 -11.65 14.60 -0.26
CA ALA A 29 -11.45 14.06 1.07
C ALA A 29 -10.79 15.09 2.01
N TYR A 30 -9.85 15.89 1.50
CA TYR A 30 -9.19 16.96 2.25
C TYR A 30 -10.03 18.25 2.33
N MET A 31 -11.04 18.38 1.47
CA MET A 31 -12.01 19.47 1.52
C MET A 31 -13.12 19.20 2.54
N TYR A 32 -13.46 17.93 2.78
CA TYR A 32 -14.55 17.50 3.65
C TYR A 32 -14.54 18.09 5.07
N PRO A 33 -13.41 18.19 5.78
CA PRO A 33 -13.35 18.79 7.14
C PRO A 33 -13.73 20.28 7.16
N PHE A 34 -13.65 20.96 6.02
CA PHE A 34 -13.92 22.37 5.88
C PHE A 34 -15.37 22.69 5.46
N LEU A 35 -16.20 21.68 5.26
CA LEU A 35 -17.63 21.88 5.00
C LEU A 35 -18.34 22.37 6.25
N ALA A 36 -19.30 23.27 6.04
CA ALA A 36 -20.25 23.72 7.08
C ALA A 36 -21.29 22.62 7.35
N GLU A 37 -21.93 22.69 8.50
CA GLU A 37 -23.07 21.82 8.81
C GLU A 37 -24.39 22.44 8.28
N PRO A 38 -25.30 21.63 7.75
CA PRO A 38 -25.17 20.19 7.45
C PRO A 38 -24.25 19.94 6.24
N LYS A 39 -23.35 18.96 6.34
CA LYS A 39 -22.37 18.66 5.28
C LYS A 39 -22.99 18.25 3.95
N THR A 40 -24.22 17.80 3.98
CA THR A 40 -25.04 17.47 2.79
C THR A 40 -25.29 18.67 1.89
N ALA A 41 -25.23 19.90 2.41
CA ALA A 41 -25.34 21.11 1.62
C ALA A 41 -24.09 21.42 0.79
N HIS A 42 -22.98 20.72 1.06
CA HIS A 42 -21.69 20.89 0.38
C HIS A 42 -21.17 22.34 0.36
N GLN A 43 -21.56 23.16 1.35
CA GLN A 43 -21.08 24.54 1.49
C GLN A 43 -19.82 24.57 2.37
N TYR A 44 -18.85 25.40 2.03
CA TYR A 44 -17.65 25.58 2.83
C TYR A 44 -17.88 26.60 3.94
N LYS A 45 -17.16 26.41 5.04
CA LYS A 45 -17.13 27.40 6.13
C LYS A 45 -16.54 28.71 5.61
N PRO A 46 -17.00 29.88 6.13
CA PRO A 46 -16.45 31.17 5.72
C PRO A 46 -14.93 31.24 5.86
N GLY A 47 -14.28 31.90 4.88
CA GLY A 47 -12.82 32.10 4.90
C GLY A 47 -11.96 30.89 4.55
N ILE A 48 -12.54 29.78 4.10
CA ILE A 48 -11.76 28.64 3.64
C ILE A 48 -11.26 28.89 2.22
N THR A 49 -9.95 28.69 2.05
CA THR A 49 -9.24 28.85 0.78
C THR A 49 -8.78 27.50 0.22
N PHE A 50 -8.64 27.41 -1.10
CA PHE A 50 -8.07 26.22 -1.75
C PHE A 50 -6.63 25.95 -1.26
N ASP A 51 -5.85 26.98 -0.98
CA ASP A 51 -4.50 26.84 -0.40
C ASP A 51 -4.51 26.18 0.98
N ARG A 52 -5.55 26.37 1.78
CA ARG A 52 -5.68 25.67 3.07
C ARG A 52 -5.91 24.17 2.87
N VAL A 53 -6.71 23.79 1.88
CA VAL A 53 -6.89 22.39 1.47
C VAL A 53 -5.56 21.78 1.00
N LEU A 54 -4.83 22.50 0.14
CA LEU A 54 -3.52 22.04 -0.33
C LEU A 54 -2.49 21.91 0.79
N ARG A 55 -2.51 22.78 1.79
CA ARG A 55 -1.63 22.65 2.98
C ARG A 55 -1.92 21.35 3.74
N LEU A 56 -3.20 21.02 3.94
CA LEU A 56 -3.60 19.77 4.59
C LEU A 56 -3.16 18.55 3.77
N TYR A 57 -3.38 18.56 2.46
CA TYR A 57 -2.92 17.51 1.56
C TYR A 57 -1.39 17.30 1.61
N ARG A 58 -0.63 18.41 1.58
CA ARG A 58 0.84 18.35 1.64
C ARG A 58 1.34 17.86 3.00
N PHE A 59 0.69 18.28 4.08
CA PHE A 59 0.99 17.80 5.43
C PHE A 59 0.79 16.28 5.51
N ASP A 60 -0.38 15.79 5.10
CA ASP A 60 -0.69 14.36 5.07
C ASP A 60 0.29 13.56 4.18
N LYS A 61 0.65 14.10 3.02
CA LYS A 61 1.66 13.48 2.16
C LYS A 61 3.02 13.32 2.85
N LYS A 62 3.49 14.37 3.53
CA LYS A 62 4.76 14.35 4.28
C LYS A 62 4.68 13.38 5.46
N LEU A 63 3.59 13.42 6.22
CA LEU A 63 3.37 12.52 7.35
C LEU A 63 3.38 11.06 6.91
N ARG A 64 2.71 10.73 5.81
CA ARG A 64 2.73 9.37 5.26
C ARG A 64 4.13 8.89 4.90
N VAL A 65 4.93 9.73 4.25
CA VAL A 65 6.32 9.37 3.88
C VAL A 65 7.15 9.06 5.13
N LEU A 66 7.02 9.88 6.19
CA LEU A 66 7.71 9.64 7.45
C LEU A 66 7.24 8.35 8.12
N LEU A 67 5.91 8.15 8.20
CA LEU A 67 5.33 6.95 8.81
C LEU A 67 5.71 5.68 8.06
N PHE A 68 5.68 5.68 6.73
CA PHE A 68 6.06 4.52 5.94
C PHE A 68 7.52 4.13 6.15
N ASN A 69 8.42 5.11 6.24
CA ASN A 69 9.84 4.85 6.52
C ASN A 69 10.04 4.21 7.90
N GLU A 70 9.31 4.67 8.92
CA GLU A 70 9.43 4.09 10.26
C GLU A 70 8.74 2.71 10.36
N ILE A 71 7.60 2.54 9.70
CA ILE A 71 6.89 1.25 9.64
C ILE A 71 7.75 0.20 8.95
N GLU A 72 8.46 0.54 7.87
CA GLU A 72 9.39 -0.37 7.19
C GLU A 72 10.49 -0.87 8.14
N LYS A 73 11.10 0.03 8.92
CA LYS A 73 12.13 -0.34 9.91
C LYS A 73 11.57 -1.29 10.97
N ILE A 74 10.36 -1.00 11.46
CA ILE A 74 9.68 -1.83 12.46
C ILE A 74 9.36 -3.21 11.86
N GLU A 75 8.86 -3.26 10.63
CA GLU A 75 8.54 -4.52 9.93
C GLU A 75 9.77 -5.40 9.81
N VAL A 76 10.90 -4.84 9.33
CA VAL A 76 12.16 -5.59 9.19
C VAL A 76 12.66 -6.11 10.53
N ALA A 77 12.72 -5.24 11.54
CA ALA A 77 13.18 -5.61 12.88
C ALA A 77 12.28 -6.67 13.53
N PHE A 78 10.96 -6.52 13.40
CA PHE A 78 9.99 -7.47 13.93
C PHE A 78 10.11 -8.84 13.26
N ARG A 79 10.24 -8.88 11.93
CA ARG A 79 10.43 -10.11 11.17
C ARG A 79 11.69 -10.85 11.61
N ALA A 80 12.81 -10.14 11.69
CA ALA A 80 14.06 -10.71 12.15
C ALA A 80 13.96 -11.25 13.59
N ALA A 81 13.34 -10.48 14.50
CA ALA A 81 13.14 -10.90 15.88
C ALA A 81 12.28 -12.16 16.00
N VAL A 82 11.19 -12.25 15.24
CA VAL A 82 10.31 -13.44 15.22
C VAL A 82 11.07 -14.66 14.72
N VAL A 83 11.74 -14.53 13.57
CA VAL A 83 12.50 -15.65 12.96
C VAL A 83 13.57 -16.15 13.92
N ASN A 84 14.39 -15.26 14.47
CA ASN A 84 15.47 -15.63 15.39
C ASN A 84 14.92 -16.28 16.66
N THR A 85 13.90 -15.67 17.29
CA THR A 85 13.33 -16.19 18.55
C THR A 85 12.74 -17.60 18.36
N ILE A 86 12.05 -17.85 17.25
CA ILE A 86 11.47 -19.17 17.02
C ILE A 86 12.56 -20.19 16.68
N THR A 87 13.53 -19.80 15.86
CA THR A 87 14.68 -20.67 15.54
C THR A 87 15.45 -21.06 16.80
N ASP A 88 15.73 -20.11 17.69
CA ASP A 88 16.45 -20.38 18.94
C ASP A 88 15.65 -21.31 19.88
N ARG A 89 14.32 -21.13 19.94
CA ARG A 89 13.45 -21.96 20.79
C ARG A 89 13.22 -23.36 20.27
N THR A 90 13.17 -23.53 18.95
CA THR A 90 12.90 -24.84 18.32
C THR A 90 14.16 -25.60 17.99
N GLY A 91 15.28 -24.91 17.85
CA GLY A 91 16.53 -25.49 17.30
C GLY A 91 16.41 -25.90 15.84
N ASP A 92 15.33 -25.55 15.16
CA ASP A 92 15.03 -25.93 13.78
C ASP A 92 15.00 -24.70 12.87
N ILE A 93 15.99 -24.60 11.98
CA ILE A 93 16.07 -23.50 11.01
C ILE A 93 15.00 -23.60 9.90
N PHE A 94 14.35 -24.75 9.74
CA PHE A 94 13.28 -25.01 8.77
C PHE A 94 11.86 -25.01 9.40
N TRP A 95 11.71 -24.48 10.62
CA TRP A 95 10.47 -24.49 11.38
C TRP A 95 9.26 -23.99 10.59
N MET A 96 9.43 -23.04 9.64
CA MET A 96 8.33 -22.52 8.81
C MET A 96 7.71 -23.56 7.87
N THR A 97 8.41 -24.63 7.56
CA THR A 97 7.92 -25.74 6.73
C THR A 97 7.73 -27.05 7.50
N ASN A 98 7.93 -27.00 8.81
CA ASN A 98 7.74 -28.16 9.67
C ASN A 98 6.32 -28.23 10.21
N PRO A 99 5.54 -29.31 9.90
CA PRO A 99 4.16 -29.46 10.34
C PRO A 99 3.96 -29.49 11.86
N SER A 100 5.04 -29.73 12.62
CA SER A 100 5.00 -29.70 14.09
C SER A 100 4.86 -28.30 14.65
N TYR A 101 5.26 -27.27 13.89
CA TYR A 101 5.25 -25.87 14.32
C TYR A 101 4.24 -25.02 13.54
N VAL A 102 3.85 -25.46 12.33
CA VAL A 102 3.02 -24.67 11.42
C VAL A 102 1.78 -25.47 11.01
N ASN A 103 0.61 -24.86 11.09
CA ASN A 103 -0.62 -25.51 10.65
C ASN A 103 -0.65 -25.72 9.13
N ALA A 104 -1.48 -26.70 8.69
CA ALA A 104 -1.55 -27.08 7.28
C ALA A 104 -1.92 -25.92 6.33
N GLY A 105 -2.78 -25.00 6.76
CA GLY A 105 -3.17 -23.85 5.93
C GLY A 105 -2.02 -22.88 5.69
N THR A 106 -1.25 -22.58 6.73
CA THR A 106 -0.06 -21.74 6.64
C THR A 106 1.03 -22.42 5.81
N LEU A 107 1.24 -23.73 6.01
CA LEU A 107 2.20 -24.50 5.23
C LEU A 107 1.85 -24.48 3.73
N ALA A 108 0.60 -24.72 3.37
CA ALA A 108 0.16 -24.64 1.98
C ALA A 108 0.36 -23.26 1.35
N LEU A 109 0.16 -22.19 2.14
CA LEU A 109 0.40 -20.82 1.70
C LEU A 109 1.90 -20.58 1.42
N ILE A 110 2.78 -21.00 2.35
CA ILE A 110 4.24 -20.89 2.18
C ILE A 110 4.69 -21.66 0.94
N GLN A 111 4.23 -22.88 0.76
CA GLN A 111 4.56 -23.70 -0.39
C GLN A 111 4.14 -23.06 -1.71
N ARG A 112 2.95 -22.47 -1.74
CA ARG A 112 2.44 -21.75 -2.91
C ARG A 112 3.31 -20.53 -3.23
N GLU A 113 3.59 -19.68 -2.25
CA GLU A 113 4.39 -18.48 -2.46
C GLU A 113 5.83 -18.84 -2.88
N TYR A 114 6.44 -19.84 -2.24
CA TYR A 114 7.75 -20.35 -2.64
C TYR A 114 7.76 -20.90 -4.07
N GLY A 115 6.73 -21.67 -4.44
CA GLY A 115 6.60 -22.22 -5.79
C GLY A 115 6.53 -21.15 -6.88
N HIS A 116 5.77 -20.07 -6.63
CA HIS A 116 5.56 -18.98 -7.58
C HIS A 116 6.60 -17.85 -7.48
N SER A 117 7.48 -17.89 -6.50
CA SER A 117 8.49 -16.85 -6.32
C SER A 117 9.52 -16.84 -7.44
N THR A 118 9.72 -15.65 -8.02
CA THR A 118 10.74 -15.35 -9.03
C THR A 118 11.86 -14.46 -8.50
N GLU A 119 11.95 -14.33 -7.18
CA GLU A 119 13.01 -13.56 -6.52
C GLU A 119 14.36 -14.23 -6.74
N ASP A 120 15.39 -13.44 -7.06
CA ASP A 120 16.71 -13.96 -7.44
C ASP A 120 17.33 -14.87 -6.37
N PHE A 121 17.18 -14.50 -5.09
CA PHE A 121 17.70 -15.31 -3.98
C PHE A 121 16.98 -16.65 -3.82
N ILE A 122 15.68 -16.75 -4.20
CA ILE A 122 14.93 -18.01 -4.22
C ILE A 122 15.36 -18.88 -5.40
N LEU A 123 15.54 -18.27 -6.57
CA LEU A 123 16.05 -19.00 -7.73
C LEU A 123 17.46 -19.52 -7.50
N HIS A 124 18.32 -18.70 -6.87
CA HIS A 124 19.64 -19.14 -6.45
C HIS A 124 19.56 -20.34 -5.51
N PHE A 125 18.68 -20.26 -4.48
CA PHE A 125 18.54 -21.38 -3.53
C PHE A 125 18.09 -22.67 -4.23
N LYS A 126 17.07 -22.60 -5.10
CA LYS A 126 16.57 -23.76 -5.87
C LYS A 126 17.66 -24.41 -6.75
N ASN A 127 18.63 -23.63 -7.22
CA ASN A 127 19.69 -24.11 -8.11
C ASN A 127 20.93 -24.61 -7.32
N ALA A 128 21.22 -24.02 -6.16
CA ALA A 128 22.46 -24.28 -5.43
C ALA A 128 22.32 -25.33 -4.31
N TYR A 129 21.09 -25.56 -3.81
CA TYR A 129 20.86 -26.42 -2.65
C TYR A 129 19.85 -27.54 -2.97
N SER A 130 20.09 -28.72 -2.37
CA SER A 130 19.21 -29.89 -2.52
C SER A 130 18.04 -29.92 -1.55
N ASN A 131 18.00 -29.03 -0.56
CA ASN A 131 16.91 -28.94 0.39
C ASN A 131 15.61 -28.54 -0.32
N PRO A 132 14.46 -29.16 0.02
CA PRO A 132 13.18 -28.86 -0.62
C PRO A 132 12.69 -27.41 -0.35
N TYR A 133 13.08 -26.84 0.77
CA TYR A 133 12.74 -25.48 1.19
C TYR A 133 13.95 -24.77 1.79
N PRO A 134 14.06 -23.45 1.61
CA PRO A 134 15.08 -22.66 2.26
C PRO A 134 14.80 -22.46 3.75
N PRO A 135 15.81 -22.06 4.54
CA PRO A 135 15.64 -21.72 5.95
C PRO A 135 14.61 -20.60 6.19
N ALA A 136 14.11 -20.54 7.44
CA ALA A 136 13.03 -19.63 7.83
C ALA A 136 13.33 -18.14 7.52
N TRP A 137 14.58 -17.69 7.66
CA TRP A 137 14.95 -16.30 7.35
C TRP A 137 14.82 -15.97 5.85
N ILE A 138 15.02 -16.92 4.94
CA ILE A 138 14.79 -16.74 3.50
C ILE A 138 13.29 -16.78 3.20
N LEU A 139 12.55 -17.76 3.77
CA LEU A 139 11.11 -17.86 3.55
C LEU A 139 10.34 -16.66 4.09
N SER A 140 10.83 -16.06 5.18
CA SER A 140 10.18 -14.88 5.76
C SER A 140 10.20 -13.66 4.82
N GLU A 141 11.13 -13.61 3.86
CA GLU A 141 11.18 -12.50 2.88
C GLU A 141 10.11 -12.62 1.79
N ILE A 142 9.68 -13.84 1.46
CA ILE A 142 8.63 -14.09 0.47
C ILE A 142 7.25 -14.31 1.07
N TYR A 143 7.16 -14.52 2.41
CA TYR A 143 5.88 -14.73 3.08
C TYR A 143 4.95 -13.53 2.84
N PRO A 144 3.67 -13.75 2.53
CA PRO A 144 2.81 -12.69 2.03
C PRO A 144 2.80 -11.51 2.97
N ARG A 145 3.33 -10.39 2.50
CA ARG A 145 3.05 -9.09 3.10
C ARG A 145 1.53 -8.90 2.99
N PRO A 146 0.82 -8.61 4.08
CA PRO A 146 -0.56 -8.26 3.96
C PRO A 146 -0.66 -7.07 3.00
N THR A 147 -1.30 -7.32 1.84
CA THR A 147 -1.64 -6.33 0.84
C THR A 147 -0.55 -5.83 -0.13
N ARG A 148 -0.18 -6.66 -1.09
CA ARG A 148 -0.27 -6.19 -2.47
C ARG A 148 -1.31 -7.07 -3.18
N ARG A 149 -2.57 -6.66 -3.16
CA ARG A 149 -3.48 -7.08 -4.21
C ARG A 149 -2.81 -6.65 -5.51
N ARG A 150 -2.20 -7.59 -6.23
CA ARG A 150 -1.86 -7.35 -7.64
C ARG A 150 -3.18 -6.95 -8.28
N CYS A 151 -3.32 -5.68 -8.65
CA CYS A 151 -4.30 -5.30 -9.64
C CYS A 151 -4.07 -6.24 -10.82
N PRO A 152 -5.04 -7.05 -11.26
CA PRO A 152 -4.86 -7.80 -12.48
C PRO A 152 -4.50 -6.78 -13.55
N ARG A 153 -3.34 -6.94 -14.21
CA ARG A 153 -3.05 -6.21 -15.44
C ARG A 153 -4.20 -6.57 -16.37
N SER A 154 -5.13 -5.65 -16.56
CA SER A 154 -6.13 -5.75 -17.61
C SER A 154 -5.35 -5.77 -18.91
N SER A 155 -5.19 -6.98 -19.45
CA SER A 155 -4.86 -7.17 -20.85
C SER A 155 -5.88 -6.39 -21.66
N SER A 156 -5.38 -5.47 -22.49
CA SER A 156 -6.03 -4.91 -23.67
C SER A 156 -7.50 -4.47 -23.50
N VAL A 157 -7.72 -3.21 -23.12
CA VAL A 157 -8.91 -2.50 -23.58
C VAL A 157 -8.49 -1.69 -24.79
N THR A 158 -8.76 -2.29 -25.93
CA THR A 158 -8.77 -1.70 -27.26
C THR A 158 -9.62 -0.42 -27.24
N HIS A 159 -9.07 0.66 -27.75
CA HIS A 159 -9.80 1.86 -28.16
C HIS A 159 -10.97 1.49 -29.08
N GLN A 160 -12.17 1.55 -28.58
CA GLN A 160 -13.39 1.71 -29.40
C GLN A 160 -14.51 2.17 -28.48
N CYS A 161 -14.77 3.48 -28.48
CA CYS A 161 -16.05 4.11 -28.29
C CYS A 161 -15.90 5.64 -28.32
N LEU A 162 -15.56 6.13 -29.50
CA LEU A 162 -15.90 7.51 -29.89
C LEU A 162 -16.45 7.43 -31.30
N ASN A 163 -17.75 7.21 -31.38
CA ASN A 163 -18.62 7.73 -32.44
C ASN A 163 -20.03 7.14 -32.26
N ARG A 164 -20.93 7.95 -31.72
CA ARG A 164 -22.36 7.98 -32.13
C ARG A 164 -23.10 9.01 -31.29
N GLY A 165 -23.63 10.00 -32.02
CA GLY A 165 -24.79 10.79 -31.68
C GLY A 165 -24.56 12.12 -31.02
#